data_3621b977a6550bd2b3dcf603878d8884
#
_entry.id   3621b977a6550bd2b3dcf603878d8884
#
_cell.length_a   1.000
_cell.length_b   1.000
_cell.length_c   1.000
_cell.angle_alpha   90.00
_cell.angle_beta   90.00
_cell.angle_gamma   90.00
#
_symmetry.space_group_name_H-M   'P 1'
#
loop_
_entity.id
_entity.type
_entity.pdbx_description
1 polymer ?
#
loop_
_entity_poly.entity_id
_entity_poly.type
_entity_poly.pdbx_seq_one_letter_code
_entity_poly.pdbx_strand_id
1 'polypeptide(L)'
;STSRRQRQMCIRDSFEIYCRLRDALHDVRQEMGTELAKISVTGYGVPVGNLKKNETNALIRALKLKEYLRENRLAGRTLLDVSWISEDWDSITSLVKKSDMLLKEATLDLINNIEIVKGRERMLMSFADGKPYKYLMEKIFPEVMRVDYRIEYTRKPLGAAESLQLLRSGKQRALHLNEFFAVAGSYPVGSTEYNDILDLAARLFPESPEANINAAAVALSKKELSKARGYLEPFATLPIAYNNMGILCLLEGNRDKAEVYLTMAAATGVEQAIKALEQLKIKD
;
A
#
# COMPACT_ATOMS: atom_id res chain seq x y z
N SER A 1 0.10 -16.26 7.25
CA SER A 1 0.45 -15.03 8.00
C SER A 1 -0.64 -13.99 7.84
N THR A 2 -1.00 -13.33 8.95
CA THR A 2 -2.00 -12.26 8.97
C THR A 2 -1.35 -10.98 8.49
N SER A 3 -1.84 -10.35 7.40
CA SER A 3 -1.31 -9.08 6.95
C SER A 3 -2.01 -7.92 7.65
N ARG A 4 -1.23 -6.93 8.14
CA ARG A 4 -1.75 -5.69 8.72
C ARG A 4 -1.79 -4.61 7.64
N ARG A 5 -2.94 -4.02 7.44
CA ARG A 5 -3.16 -2.95 6.44
C ARG A 5 -3.58 -1.66 7.11
N GLN A 6 -3.29 -0.55 6.47
CA GLN A 6 -3.63 0.78 6.92
C GLN A 6 -4.24 1.59 5.77
N ARG A 7 -5.34 2.28 6.06
CA ARG A 7 -5.86 3.37 5.21
C ARG A 7 -5.79 4.66 6.00
N GLN A 8 -5.15 5.66 5.43
CA GLN A 8 -5.01 6.99 6.01
C GLN A 8 -5.53 8.03 5.05
N MET A 9 -6.24 9.03 5.58
CA MET A 9 -6.77 10.13 4.79
C MET A 9 -6.86 11.41 5.61
N CYS A 10 -6.51 12.54 4.98
CA CYS A 10 -6.59 13.89 5.51
C CYS A 10 -7.65 14.67 4.75
N ILE A 11 -8.64 15.25 5.43
CA ILE A 11 -9.73 16.00 4.79
C ILE A 11 -10.12 17.24 5.59
N ARG A 12 -10.40 18.31 4.85
CA ARG A 12 -10.68 19.66 5.34
C ARG A 12 -12.14 19.88 5.76
N ASP A 13 -13.08 19.28 5.05
CA ASP A 13 -14.52 19.43 5.31
C ASP A 13 -15.04 18.35 6.26
N SER A 14 -15.68 18.78 7.35
CA SER A 14 -16.18 17.86 8.40
C SER A 14 -17.19 16.85 7.88
N PHE A 15 -18.07 17.23 6.96
CA PHE A 15 -19.09 16.33 6.43
C PHE A 15 -18.47 15.28 5.50
N GLU A 16 -17.55 15.70 4.65
CA GLU A 16 -16.87 14.82 3.71
C GLU A 16 -16.05 13.74 4.43
N ILE A 17 -15.36 14.10 5.53
CA ILE A 17 -14.59 13.12 6.31
C ILE A 17 -15.49 12.07 6.95
N TYR A 18 -16.67 12.43 7.42
CA TYR A 18 -17.64 11.49 7.99
C TYR A 18 -18.12 10.48 6.95
N CYS A 19 -18.46 10.95 5.75
CA CYS A 19 -18.88 10.08 4.65
C CYS A 19 -17.74 9.13 4.23
N ARG A 20 -16.56 9.64 4.00
CA ARG A 20 -15.39 8.85 3.57
C ARG A 20 -14.95 7.83 4.62
N LEU A 21 -14.98 8.20 5.91
CA LEU A 21 -14.67 7.27 6.99
C LEU A 21 -15.71 6.15 7.08
N ARG A 22 -17.00 6.49 6.99
CA ARG A 22 -18.08 5.50 6.95
C ARG A 22 -17.91 4.53 5.79
N ASP A 23 -17.66 5.04 4.59
CA ASP A 23 -17.52 4.24 3.37
C ASP A 23 -16.25 3.36 3.45
N ALA A 24 -15.13 3.90 3.94
CA ALA A 24 -13.91 3.12 4.17
C ALA A 24 -14.09 1.99 5.20
N LEU A 25 -14.86 2.23 6.27
CA LEU A 25 -15.19 1.20 7.26
C LEU A 25 -16.16 0.16 6.69
N HIS A 26 -17.09 0.58 5.84
CA HIS A 26 -17.98 -0.33 5.12
C HIS A 26 -17.16 -1.25 4.20
N ASP A 27 -16.28 -0.70 3.39
CA ASP A 27 -15.40 -1.47 2.50
C ASP A 27 -14.57 -2.51 3.25
N VAL A 28 -13.93 -2.09 4.37
CA VAL A 28 -13.14 -3.00 5.21
C VAL A 28 -14.01 -4.15 5.74
N ARG A 29 -15.25 -3.88 6.15
CA ARG A 29 -16.16 -4.91 6.68
C ARG A 29 -16.73 -5.84 5.62
N GLN A 30 -16.83 -5.38 4.37
CA GLN A 30 -17.27 -6.21 3.23
C GLN A 30 -16.15 -7.11 2.70
N GLU A 31 -14.90 -6.79 2.98
CA GLU A 31 -13.76 -7.61 2.58
C GLU A 31 -13.69 -8.87 3.45
N MET A 32 -13.86 -10.04 2.84
CA MET A 32 -13.88 -11.33 3.55
C MET A 32 -12.57 -11.58 4.31
N GLY A 33 -12.70 -12.11 5.50
CA GLY A 33 -11.56 -12.44 6.37
C GLY A 33 -10.95 -11.23 7.09
N THR A 34 -11.51 -10.03 6.93
CA THR A 34 -11.01 -8.84 7.63
C THR A 34 -11.59 -8.71 9.03
N GLU A 35 -10.74 -8.24 9.92
CA GLU A 35 -11.10 -7.93 11.31
C GLU A 35 -10.52 -6.56 11.67
N LEU A 36 -11.38 -5.64 12.08
CA LEU A 36 -11.00 -4.29 12.45
C LEU A 36 -10.16 -4.33 13.74
N ALA A 37 -8.93 -3.82 13.68
CA ALA A 37 -8.01 -3.83 14.80
C ALA A 37 -8.02 -2.50 15.58
N LYS A 38 -7.99 -1.35 14.88
CA LYS A 38 -7.92 -0.03 15.51
C LYS A 38 -8.38 1.07 14.55
N ILE A 39 -8.98 2.11 15.11
CA ILE A 39 -9.23 3.38 14.41
C ILE A 39 -8.57 4.47 15.24
N SER A 40 -7.54 5.10 14.70
CA SER A 40 -6.88 6.26 15.30
C SER A 40 -7.44 7.52 14.67
N VAL A 41 -7.79 8.49 15.50
CA VAL A 41 -8.30 9.81 15.11
C VAL A 41 -7.37 10.88 15.66
N THR A 42 -6.85 11.75 14.79
CA THR A 42 -5.94 12.82 15.19
C THR A 42 -6.49 14.18 14.78
N GLY A 43 -6.69 15.05 15.76
CA GLY A 43 -7.09 16.45 15.52
C GLY A 43 -5.87 17.36 15.43
N TYR A 44 -5.90 18.30 14.50
CA TYR A 44 -4.79 19.22 14.27
C TYR A 44 -5.22 20.67 14.57
N GLY A 45 -4.36 21.37 15.29
CA GLY A 45 -4.49 22.78 15.61
C GLY A 45 -3.47 23.62 14.86
N VAL A 46 -3.64 24.93 15.01
CA VAL A 46 -2.77 25.97 14.45
C VAL A 46 -2.40 26.98 15.52
N PRO A 47 -1.26 27.65 15.37
CA PRO A 47 -0.80 28.64 16.35
C PRO A 47 -1.61 29.93 16.25
N VAL A 48 -2.79 29.96 16.89
CA VAL A 48 -3.65 31.14 16.99
C VAL A 48 -4.00 31.39 18.46
N GLY A 49 -3.34 32.37 19.07
CA GLY A 49 -3.54 32.72 20.46
C GLY A 49 -2.67 31.91 21.42
N ASN A 50 -3.23 31.28 22.43
CA ASN A 50 -2.43 30.53 23.39
C ASN A 50 -2.46 29.01 23.12
N LEU A 51 -1.35 28.36 23.45
CA LEU A 51 -1.15 26.91 23.23
C LEU A 51 -2.27 26.06 23.82
N LYS A 52 -2.76 26.36 25.02
CA LYS A 52 -3.84 25.62 25.67
C LYS A 52 -5.15 25.70 24.89
N LYS A 53 -5.47 26.84 24.29
CA LYS A 53 -6.65 27.00 23.43
C LYS A 53 -6.49 26.22 22.12
N ASN A 54 -5.28 26.25 21.54
CA ASN A 54 -4.97 25.50 20.32
C ASN A 54 -5.08 24.00 20.57
N GLU A 55 -4.55 23.52 21.69
CA GLU A 55 -4.70 22.14 22.17
C GLU A 55 -6.17 21.75 22.31
N THR A 56 -6.95 22.54 23.03
CA THR A 56 -8.38 22.27 23.24
C THR A 56 -9.14 22.19 21.91
N ASN A 57 -8.86 23.11 21.00
CA ASN A 57 -9.50 23.11 19.67
C ASN A 57 -9.13 21.88 18.84
N ALA A 58 -7.86 21.45 18.87
CA ALA A 58 -7.40 20.23 18.20
C ALA A 58 -8.08 18.99 18.78
N LEU A 59 -8.13 18.88 20.11
CA LEU A 59 -8.81 17.79 20.82
C LEU A 59 -10.30 17.72 20.48
N ILE A 60 -11.00 18.86 20.50
CA ILE A 60 -12.43 18.93 20.16
C ILE A 60 -12.71 18.41 18.75
N ARG A 61 -11.84 18.71 17.77
CA ARG A 61 -11.97 18.18 16.41
C ARG A 61 -11.92 16.65 16.40
N ALA A 62 -10.93 16.07 17.09
CA ALA A 62 -10.79 14.63 17.18
C ALA A 62 -11.98 13.98 17.92
N LEU A 63 -12.44 14.58 19.02
CA LEU A 63 -13.56 14.07 19.81
C LEU A 63 -14.88 14.09 19.02
N LYS A 64 -15.13 15.10 18.18
CA LYS A 64 -16.31 15.15 17.31
C LYS A 64 -16.37 13.95 16.36
N LEU A 65 -15.24 13.60 15.74
CA LEU A 65 -15.18 12.43 14.85
C LEU A 65 -15.34 11.12 15.62
N LYS A 66 -14.72 11.01 16.81
CA LYS A 66 -14.92 9.86 17.72
C LYS A 66 -16.39 9.70 18.10
N GLU A 67 -17.07 10.79 18.45
CA GLU A 67 -18.48 10.78 18.85
C GLU A 67 -19.38 10.35 17.70
N TYR A 68 -19.14 10.88 16.50
CA TYR A 68 -19.82 10.42 15.28
C TYR A 68 -19.69 8.92 15.05
N LEU A 69 -18.48 8.35 15.20
CA LEU A 69 -18.24 6.91 15.04
C LEU A 69 -19.05 6.08 16.07
N ARG A 70 -19.16 6.59 17.29
CA ARG A 70 -19.86 5.92 18.39
C ARG A 70 -21.38 6.00 18.23
N GLU A 71 -21.92 7.18 17.94
CA GLU A 71 -23.36 7.42 17.77
C GLU A 71 -23.93 6.64 16.60
N ASN A 72 -23.18 6.55 15.49
CA ASN A 72 -23.55 5.78 14.32
C ASN A 72 -23.18 4.29 14.42
N ARG A 73 -22.72 3.81 15.58
CA ARG A 73 -22.32 2.42 15.83
C ARG A 73 -21.28 1.89 14.84
N LEU A 74 -20.45 2.78 14.32
CA LEU A 74 -19.41 2.44 13.33
C LEU A 74 -18.15 1.83 13.98
N ALA A 75 -17.92 2.07 15.28
CA ALA A 75 -16.82 1.44 16.03
C ALA A 75 -17.13 1.32 17.52
N GLY A 76 -16.66 0.24 18.13
CA GLY A 76 -16.68 0.05 19.58
C GLY A 76 -15.63 0.92 20.30
N ARG A 77 -15.83 1.19 21.59
CA ARG A 77 -14.91 2.04 22.38
C ARG A 77 -13.48 1.55 22.41
N THR A 78 -13.28 0.24 22.46
CA THR A 78 -11.96 -0.42 22.53
C THR A 78 -11.13 -0.28 21.26
N LEU A 79 -11.77 0.03 20.14
CA LEU A 79 -11.12 0.20 18.85
C LEU A 79 -10.71 1.65 18.55
N LEU A 80 -11.18 2.61 19.36
CA LEU A 80 -10.99 4.03 19.10
C LEU A 80 -9.84 4.60 19.94
N ASP A 81 -8.86 5.16 19.24
CA ASP A 81 -7.75 5.90 19.80
C ASP A 81 -7.82 7.37 19.36
N VAL A 82 -7.61 8.30 20.27
CA VAL A 82 -7.71 9.73 20.00
C VAL A 82 -6.41 10.42 20.38
N SER A 83 -5.88 11.18 19.45
CA SER A 83 -4.71 12.02 19.63
C SER A 83 -4.95 13.43 19.07
N TRP A 84 -4.08 14.36 19.42
CA TRP A 84 -4.15 15.72 18.89
C TRP A 84 -2.76 16.32 18.81
N ILE A 85 -2.60 17.26 17.90
CA ILE A 85 -1.41 18.09 17.74
C ILE A 85 -1.87 19.53 17.89
N SER A 86 -1.42 20.20 18.94
CA SER A 86 -1.86 21.57 19.30
C SER A 86 -1.55 22.57 18.22
N GLU A 87 -0.36 22.48 17.63
CA GLU A 87 0.16 23.35 16.57
C GLU A 87 0.96 22.49 15.58
N ASP A 88 0.40 22.24 14.41
CA ASP A 88 1.01 21.38 13.38
C ASP A 88 1.99 22.19 12.50
N TRP A 89 3.13 22.53 13.10
CA TRP A 89 4.18 23.27 12.43
C TRP A 89 4.81 22.53 11.26
N ASP A 90 4.79 21.20 11.25
CA ASP A 90 5.31 20.39 10.15
C ASP A 90 4.44 20.57 8.89
N SER A 91 3.12 20.51 9.03
CA SER A 91 2.21 20.79 7.93
C SER A 91 2.29 22.26 7.49
N ILE A 92 2.38 23.21 8.43
CA ILE A 92 2.57 24.63 8.12
C ILE A 92 3.83 24.80 7.27
N THR A 93 4.96 24.27 7.71
CA THR A 93 6.24 24.32 6.98
C THR A 93 6.13 23.75 5.57
N SER A 94 5.49 22.58 5.46
CA SER A 94 5.29 21.91 4.17
C SER A 94 4.44 22.74 3.20
N LEU A 95 3.36 23.35 3.68
CA LEU A 95 2.48 24.18 2.88
C LEU A 95 3.14 25.51 2.49
N VAL A 96 3.89 26.13 3.39
CA VAL A 96 4.66 27.36 3.11
C VAL A 96 5.70 27.09 2.01
N LYS A 97 6.41 25.97 2.07
CA LYS A 97 7.38 25.57 1.00
C LYS A 97 6.74 25.50 -0.38
N LYS A 98 5.50 25.03 -0.46
CA LYS A 98 4.74 24.88 -1.71
C LYS A 98 4.00 26.13 -2.15
N SER A 99 3.90 27.15 -1.31
CA SER A 99 3.13 28.35 -1.57
C SER A 99 3.92 29.37 -2.42
N ASP A 100 3.19 30.37 -2.91
CA ASP A 100 3.71 31.59 -3.56
C ASP A 100 3.92 32.76 -2.60
N MET A 101 4.04 32.46 -1.30
CA MET A 101 4.16 33.42 -0.23
C MET A 101 5.37 34.34 -0.43
N LEU A 102 5.16 35.65 -0.34
CA LEU A 102 6.25 36.62 -0.24
C LEU A 102 7.02 36.41 1.07
N LEU A 103 8.34 36.59 1.04
CA LEU A 103 9.24 36.38 2.19
C LEU A 103 9.21 34.91 2.69
N LYS A 104 8.93 33.95 1.81
CA LYS A 104 8.83 32.53 2.13
C LYS A 104 10.05 32.01 2.88
N GLU A 105 11.26 32.21 2.34
CA GLU A 105 12.50 31.70 2.95
C GLU A 105 12.73 32.28 4.35
N ALA A 106 12.58 33.61 4.52
CA ALA A 106 12.72 34.22 5.82
C ALA A 106 11.65 33.76 6.83
N THR A 107 10.44 33.45 6.35
CA THR A 107 9.38 32.89 7.20
C THR A 107 9.72 31.45 7.62
N LEU A 108 10.25 30.65 6.70
CA LEU A 108 10.71 29.29 7.01
C LEU A 108 11.89 29.30 7.99
N ASP A 109 12.81 30.24 7.84
CA ASP A 109 13.92 30.41 8.80
C ASP A 109 13.43 30.72 10.20
N LEU A 110 12.44 31.62 10.34
CA LEU A 110 11.80 31.89 11.63
C LEU A 110 11.12 30.66 12.22
N ILE A 111 10.38 29.91 11.40
CA ILE A 111 9.70 28.68 11.84
C ILE A 111 10.72 27.63 12.30
N ASN A 112 11.82 27.47 11.60
CA ASN A 112 12.80 26.42 11.88
C ASN A 112 13.73 26.77 13.05
N ASN A 113 14.10 28.05 13.21
CA ASN A 113 15.12 28.45 14.16
C ASN A 113 14.57 28.94 15.49
N ILE A 114 13.29 29.30 15.58
CA ILE A 114 12.68 29.76 16.81
C ILE A 114 11.78 28.67 17.40
N GLU A 115 12.06 28.24 18.61
CA GLU A 115 11.23 27.26 19.32
C GLU A 115 9.85 27.85 19.65
N ILE A 116 8.83 26.99 19.70
CA ILE A 116 7.45 27.39 20.04
C ILE A 116 7.40 28.15 21.37
N VAL A 117 8.06 27.59 22.40
CA VAL A 117 8.11 28.16 23.76
C VAL A 117 8.85 29.49 23.83
N LYS A 118 9.73 29.76 22.86
CA LYS A 118 10.45 31.05 22.74
C LYS A 118 9.65 32.13 22.00
N GLY A 119 8.39 31.84 21.65
CA GLY A 119 7.48 32.78 21.05
C GLY A 119 7.55 32.87 19.53
N ARG A 120 7.74 31.74 18.86
CA ARG A 120 7.73 31.63 17.39
C ARG A 120 6.56 32.39 16.75
N GLU A 121 5.32 32.18 17.22
CA GLU A 121 4.14 32.88 16.73
C GLU A 121 4.27 34.41 16.86
N ARG A 122 4.72 34.89 18.03
CA ARG A 122 4.91 36.32 18.29
C ARG A 122 5.94 36.96 17.34
N MET A 123 7.02 36.24 17.08
CA MET A 123 8.03 36.70 16.12
C MET A 123 7.47 36.79 14.70
N LEU A 124 6.68 35.83 14.27
CA LEU A 124 6.00 35.85 12.97
C LEU A 124 4.99 37.01 12.88
N MET A 125 4.28 37.31 13.98
CA MET A 125 3.34 38.43 14.05
C MET A 125 4.04 39.79 13.92
N SER A 126 5.27 39.93 14.41
CA SER A 126 6.03 41.19 14.32
C SER A 126 6.91 41.28 13.07
N PHE A 127 7.20 40.17 12.42
CA PHE A 127 8.06 40.13 11.24
C PHE A 127 7.40 40.77 10.03
N ALA A 128 8.10 41.75 9.39
CA ALA A 128 7.67 42.43 8.18
C ALA A 128 6.22 42.99 8.27
N ASP A 129 5.93 43.73 9.36
CA ASP A 129 4.61 44.29 9.65
C ASP A 129 3.48 43.28 9.73
N GLY A 130 3.79 42.04 10.09
CA GLY A 130 2.82 40.95 10.21
C GLY A 130 2.30 40.38 8.88
N LYS A 131 2.81 40.84 7.75
CA LYS A 131 2.37 40.36 6.42
C LYS A 131 2.49 38.85 6.25
N PRO A 132 3.62 38.20 6.63
CA PRO A 132 3.74 36.75 6.57
C PRO A 132 2.73 36.04 7.46
N TYR A 133 2.52 36.50 8.68
CA TYR A 133 1.54 35.91 9.61
C TYR A 133 0.11 36.03 9.08
N LYS A 134 -0.23 37.18 8.48
CA LYS A 134 -1.54 37.36 7.84
C LYS A 134 -1.76 36.37 6.71
N TYR A 135 -0.74 36.13 5.87
CA TYR A 135 -0.81 35.12 4.81
C TYR A 135 -1.02 33.71 5.41
N LEU A 136 -0.28 33.36 6.47
CA LEU A 136 -0.46 32.10 7.18
C LEU A 136 -1.92 31.95 7.69
N MET A 137 -2.47 32.98 8.31
CA MET A 137 -3.84 32.96 8.81
C MET A 137 -4.89 32.77 7.72
N GLU A 138 -4.71 33.41 6.56
CA GLU A 138 -5.72 33.44 5.49
C GLU A 138 -5.62 32.24 4.56
N LYS A 139 -4.40 31.71 4.33
CA LYS A 139 -4.15 30.71 3.29
C LYS A 139 -3.66 29.36 3.83
N ILE A 140 -2.84 29.35 4.87
CA ILE A 140 -2.18 28.14 5.35
C ILE A 140 -2.93 27.52 6.53
N PHE A 141 -3.26 28.28 7.57
CA PHE A 141 -3.90 27.73 8.77
C PHE A 141 -5.26 27.06 8.50
N PRO A 142 -6.11 27.57 7.60
CA PRO A 142 -7.33 26.86 7.23
C PRO A 142 -7.08 25.46 6.63
N GLU A 143 -5.95 25.25 5.94
CA GLU A 143 -5.56 23.95 5.38
C GLU A 143 -5.08 22.97 6.47
N VAL A 144 -4.45 23.52 7.53
CA VAL A 144 -3.87 22.73 8.63
C VAL A 144 -4.93 22.33 9.65
N MET A 145 -5.95 23.17 9.86
CA MET A 145 -7.06 22.88 10.78
C MET A 145 -7.93 21.73 10.27
N ARG A 146 -7.54 20.51 10.58
CA ARG A 146 -8.20 19.29 10.09
C ARG A 146 -8.31 18.23 11.18
N VAL A 147 -8.99 17.17 10.85
CA VAL A 147 -8.95 15.90 11.57
C VAL A 147 -8.56 14.82 10.58
N ASP A 148 -7.68 13.93 11.01
CA ASP A 148 -7.27 12.77 10.23
C ASP A 148 -7.75 11.50 10.91
N TYR A 149 -7.93 10.44 10.13
CA TYR A 149 -8.18 9.11 10.66
C TYR A 149 -7.26 8.07 10.02
N ARG A 150 -7.01 7.00 10.77
CA ARG A 150 -6.30 5.80 10.31
C ARG A 150 -7.10 4.59 10.74
N ILE A 151 -7.44 3.73 9.79
CA ILE A 151 -8.08 2.45 10.03
C ILE A 151 -7.00 1.37 9.92
N GLU A 152 -6.78 0.63 11.00
CA GLU A 152 -5.93 -0.55 11.03
C GLU A 152 -6.82 -1.78 11.10
N TYR A 153 -6.59 -2.74 10.21
CA TYR A 153 -7.30 -3.99 10.17
C TYR A 153 -6.38 -5.13 9.80
N THR A 154 -6.73 -6.32 10.25
CA THR A 154 -6.06 -7.55 9.89
C THR A 154 -6.92 -8.32 8.88
N ARG A 155 -6.28 -9.03 7.98
CA ARG A 155 -6.94 -9.96 7.08
C ARG A 155 -6.34 -11.34 7.23
N LYS A 156 -7.16 -12.30 7.59
CA LYS A 156 -6.78 -13.71 7.59
C LYS A 156 -6.83 -14.22 6.15
N PRO A 157 -5.83 -14.96 5.68
CA PRO A 157 -5.90 -15.61 4.39
C PRO A 157 -7.14 -16.53 4.36
N LEU A 158 -7.86 -16.50 3.25
CA LEU A 158 -8.99 -17.41 3.03
C LEU A 158 -8.46 -18.82 2.73
N GLY A 159 -9.19 -19.82 3.16
CA GLY A 159 -8.92 -21.20 2.77
C GLY A 159 -9.18 -21.44 1.27
N ALA A 160 -8.65 -22.53 0.73
CA ALA A 160 -8.84 -22.89 -0.69
C ALA A 160 -10.34 -23.02 -1.07
N ALA A 161 -11.17 -23.56 -0.19
CA ALA A 161 -12.61 -23.73 -0.43
C ALA A 161 -13.35 -22.39 -0.52
N GLU A 162 -13.08 -21.46 0.41
CA GLU A 162 -13.67 -20.11 0.44
C GLU A 162 -13.21 -19.30 -0.78
N SER A 163 -11.91 -19.38 -1.11
CA SER A 163 -11.33 -18.72 -2.26
C SER A 163 -11.92 -19.24 -3.57
N LEU A 164 -12.13 -20.56 -3.69
CA LEU A 164 -12.79 -21.18 -4.84
C LEU A 164 -14.24 -20.69 -4.99
N GLN A 165 -14.97 -20.53 -3.89
CA GLN A 165 -16.32 -19.99 -3.92
C GLN A 165 -16.35 -18.55 -4.47
N LEU A 166 -15.38 -17.72 -4.08
CA LEU A 166 -15.24 -16.36 -4.61
C LEU A 166 -14.91 -16.36 -6.10
N LEU A 167 -14.01 -17.24 -6.56
CA LEU A 167 -13.71 -17.42 -7.99
C LEU A 167 -14.96 -17.79 -8.79
N ARG A 168 -15.72 -18.75 -8.32
CA ARG A 168 -16.96 -19.21 -8.98
C ARG A 168 -18.06 -18.15 -9.00
N SER A 169 -18.08 -17.25 -8.03
CA SER A 169 -19.04 -16.14 -7.96
C SER A 169 -18.59 -14.88 -8.71
N GLY A 170 -17.48 -14.93 -9.46
CA GLY A 170 -16.95 -13.79 -10.22
C GLY A 170 -16.28 -12.70 -9.37
N LYS A 171 -16.00 -12.98 -8.09
CA LYS A 171 -15.38 -12.04 -7.14
C LYS A 171 -13.86 -12.22 -7.03
N GLN A 172 -13.20 -12.64 -8.10
CA GLN A 172 -11.76 -12.94 -8.12
C GLN A 172 -10.87 -11.75 -7.69
N ARG A 173 -11.32 -10.51 -7.87
CA ARG A 173 -10.57 -9.31 -7.43
C ARG A 173 -10.50 -9.14 -5.92
N ALA A 174 -11.34 -9.85 -5.16
CA ALA A 174 -11.28 -9.88 -3.70
C ALA A 174 -10.21 -10.81 -3.16
N LEU A 175 -9.61 -11.66 -4.01
CA LEU A 175 -8.58 -12.61 -3.63
C LEU A 175 -7.17 -12.01 -3.71
N HIS A 176 -6.30 -12.48 -2.82
CA HIS A 176 -4.87 -12.24 -2.85
C HIS A 176 -4.16 -13.33 -3.65
N LEU A 177 -2.96 -13.05 -4.14
CA LEU A 177 -2.18 -14.00 -4.93
C LEU A 177 -2.01 -15.37 -4.24
N ASN A 178 -1.71 -15.39 -2.94
CA ASN A 178 -1.54 -16.62 -2.18
C ASN A 178 -2.82 -17.49 -2.13
N GLU A 179 -3.99 -16.85 -2.23
CA GLU A 179 -5.28 -17.53 -2.25
C GLU A 179 -5.52 -18.20 -3.61
N PHE A 180 -5.07 -17.59 -4.71
CA PHE A 180 -5.02 -18.25 -6.01
C PHE A 180 -4.13 -19.50 -5.98
N PHE A 181 -2.95 -19.41 -5.38
CA PHE A 181 -2.05 -20.55 -5.25
C PHE A 181 -2.64 -21.66 -4.35
N ALA A 182 -3.34 -21.28 -3.28
CA ALA A 182 -4.03 -22.24 -2.42
C ALA A 182 -5.14 -22.99 -3.20
N VAL A 183 -5.90 -22.28 -4.04
CA VAL A 183 -6.93 -22.89 -4.90
C VAL A 183 -6.28 -23.77 -5.97
N ALA A 184 -5.24 -23.28 -6.66
CA ALA A 184 -4.52 -24.08 -7.65
C ALA A 184 -3.99 -25.39 -7.04
N GLY A 185 -3.37 -25.29 -5.84
CA GLY A 185 -2.84 -26.46 -5.11
C GLY A 185 -3.89 -27.48 -4.67
N SER A 186 -5.18 -27.16 -4.74
CA SER A 186 -6.27 -28.14 -4.50
C SER A 186 -6.59 -29.02 -5.70
N TYR A 187 -6.00 -28.75 -6.86
CA TYR A 187 -6.14 -29.52 -8.09
C TYR A 187 -4.84 -30.24 -8.45
N PRO A 188 -4.91 -31.36 -9.20
CA PRO A 188 -3.71 -32.03 -9.71
C PRO A 188 -2.87 -31.09 -10.58
N VAL A 189 -1.56 -31.07 -10.36
CA VAL A 189 -0.63 -30.28 -11.17
C VAL A 189 -0.79 -30.60 -12.63
N GLY A 190 -0.96 -29.61 -13.49
CA GLY A 190 -1.15 -29.79 -14.94
C GLY A 190 -2.59 -30.06 -15.37
N SER A 191 -3.56 -30.18 -14.43
CA SER A 191 -4.98 -30.19 -14.78
C SER A 191 -5.42 -28.89 -15.42
N THR A 192 -6.55 -28.90 -16.12
CA THR A 192 -7.10 -27.70 -16.74
C THR A 192 -7.37 -26.63 -15.67
N GLU A 193 -8.00 -27.02 -14.57
CA GLU A 193 -8.34 -26.13 -13.46
C GLU A 193 -7.10 -25.50 -12.81
N TYR A 194 -6.06 -26.31 -12.55
CA TYR A 194 -4.78 -25.83 -12.04
C TYR A 194 -4.19 -24.76 -12.96
N ASN A 195 -4.13 -25.06 -14.24
CA ASN A 195 -3.53 -24.18 -15.25
C ASN A 195 -4.32 -22.88 -15.42
N ASP A 196 -5.65 -22.95 -15.46
CA ASP A 196 -6.53 -21.79 -15.63
C ASP A 196 -6.44 -20.83 -14.44
N ILE A 197 -6.30 -21.37 -13.21
CA ILE A 197 -6.15 -20.56 -12.00
C ILE A 197 -4.81 -19.82 -12.01
N LEU A 198 -3.71 -20.48 -12.40
CA LEU A 198 -2.40 -19.83 -12.49
C LEU A 198 -2.35 -18.76 -13.59
N ASP A 199 -2.96 -19.04 -14.75
CA ASP A 199 -3.08 -18.06 -15.84
C ASP A 199 -3.93 -16.85 -15.44
N LEU A 200 -5.03 -17.07 -14.69
CA LEU A 200 -5.84 -16.01 -14.14
C LEU A 200 -5.07 -15.18 -13.10
N ALA A 201 -4.29 -15.81 -12.24
CA ALA A 201 -3.45 -15.13 -11.26
C ALA A 201 -2.45 -14.21 -11.94
N ALA A 202 -1.74 -14.63 -12.98
CA ALA A 202 -0.81 -13.80 -13.73
C ALA A 202 -1.50 -12.59 -14.39
N ARG A 203 -2.71 -12.77 -14.91
CA ARG A 203 -3.50 -11.66 -15.49
C ARG A 203 -3.96 -10.63 -14.46
N LEU A 204 -4.26 -11.04 -13.25
CA LEU A 204 -4.70 -10.16 -12.18
C LEU A 204 -3.55 -9.51 -11.40
N PHE A 205 -2.38 -10.15 -11.41
CA PHE A 205 -1.16 -9.70 -10.74
C PHE A 205 0.02 -9.61 -11.71
N PRO A 206 -0.07 -8.76 -12.77
CA PRO A 206 0.93 -8.71 -13.84
C PRO A 206 2.31 -8.28 -13.34
N GLU A 207 2.39 -7.55 -12.22
CA GLU A 207 3.64 -7.09 -11.63
C GLU A 207 4.27 -8.11 -10.65
N SER A 208 3.60 -9.26 -10.40
CA SER A 208 4.15 -10.29 -9.51
C SER A 208 5.03 -11.26 -10.28
N PRO A 209 6.33 -11.37 -9.93
CA PRO A 209 7.20 -12.39 -10.49
C PRO A 209 6.67 -13.80 -10.27
N GLU A 210 6.18 -14.11 -9.06
CA GLU A 210 5.68 -15.44 -8.69
C GLU A 210 4.47 -15.86 -9.55
N ALA A 211 3.53 -14.93 -9.78
CA ALA A 211 2.36 -15.22 -10.61
C ALA A 211 2.76 -15.53 -12.05
N ASN A 212 3.62 -14.68 -12.62
CA ASN A 212 4.05 -14.81 -14.01
C ASN A 212 4.93 -16.03 -14.24
N ILE A 213 5.83 -16.36 -13.32
CA ILE A 213 6.71 -17.53 -13.44
C ILE A 213 5.91 -18.83 -13.35
N ASN A 214 4.89 -18.90 -12.50
CA ASN A 214 4.01 -20.06 -12.42
C ASN A 214 3.18 -20.21 -13.71
N ALA A 215 2.63 -19.13 -14.25
CA ALA A 215 1.92 -19.16 -15.53
C ALA A 215 2.85 -19.51 -16.71
N ALA A 216 4.09 -19.04 -16.68
CA ALA A 216 5.11 -19.40 -17.67
C ALA A 216 5.43 -20.89 -17.63
N ALA A 217 5.54 -21.49 -16.43
CA ALA A 217 5.77 -22.94 -16.29
C ALA A 217 4.64 -23.75 -16.94
N VAL A 218 3.39 -23.30 -16.77
CA VAL A 218 2.22 -23.88 -17.45
C VAL A 218 2.34 -23.74 -18.98
N ALA A 219 2.66 -22.54 -19.47
CA ALA A 219 2.80 -22.30 -20.90
C ALA A 219 3.95 -23.13 -21.52
N LEU A 220 5.08 -23.26 -20.81
CA LEU A 220 6.20 -24.12 -21.22
C LEU A 220 5.80 -25.59 -21.31
N SER A 221 5.06 -26.10 -20.34
CA SER A 221 4.56 -27.50 -20.37
C SER A 221 3.66 -27.79 -21.56
N LYS A 222 2.90 -26.78 -22.00
CA LYS A 222 2.03 -26.83 -23.20
C LYS A 222 2.77 -26.47 -24.50
N LYS A 223 4.07 -26.14 -24.45
CA LYS A 223 4.87 -25.63 -25.56
C LYS A 223 4.33 -24.35 -26.21
N GLU A 224 3.61 -23.53 -25.44
CA GLU A 224 3.12 -22.21 -25.83
C GLU A 224 4.24 -21.17 -25.66
N LEU A 225 5.30 -21.26 -26.49
CA LEU A 225 6.57 -20.55 -26.27
C LEU A 225 6.41 -19.02 -26.26
N SER A 226 5.60 -18.48 -27.18
CA SER A 226 5.35 -17.02 -27.23
C SER A 226 4.67 -16.52 -25.95
N LYS A 227 3.73 -17.29 -25.41
CA LYS A 227 3.03 -16.96 -24.15
C LYS A 227 3.98 -17.06 -22.96
N ALA A 228 4.78 -18.12 -22.90
CA ALA A 228 5.81 -18.30 -21.87
C ALA A 228 6.80 -17.15 -21.87
N ARG A 229 7.25 -16.70 -23.04
CA ARG A 229 8.14 -15.54 -23.20
C ARG A 229 7.50 -14.29 -22.65
N GLY A 230 6.24 -14.00 -22.98
CA GLY A 230 5.52 -12.82 -22.49
C GLY A 230 5.45 -12.74 -20.96
N TYR A 231 5.31 -13.88 -20.29
CA TYR A 231 5.34 -13.95 -18.82
C TYR A 231 6.75 -13.79 -18.24
N LEU A 232 7.78 -14.33 -18.89
CA LEU A 232 9.15 -14.39 -18.34
C LEU A 232 9.98 -13.16 -18.62
N GLU A 233 9.82 -12.54 -19.79
CA GLU A 233 10.70 -11.45 -20.25
C GLU A 233 10.77 -10.26 -19.30
N PRO A 234 9.66 -9.78 -18.68
CA PRO A 234 9.72 -8.70 -17.70
C PRO A 234 10.57 -9.03 -16.46
N PHE A 235 10.74 -10.31 -16.16
CA PHE A 235 11.43 -10.81 -14.98
C PHE A 235 12.72 -11.58 -15.28
N ALA A 236 13.22 -11.50 -16.50
CA ALA A 236 14.36 -12.30 -16.99
C ALA A 236 15.66 -12.10 -16.20
N THR A 237 15.80 -10.99 -15.49
CA THR A 237 16.95 -10.67 -14.64
C THR A 237 16.81 -11.16 -13.19
N LEU A 238 15.64 -11.69 -12.81
CA LEU A 238 15.39 -12.17 -11.46
C LEU A 238 15.79 -13.64 -11.31
N PRO A 239 16.46 -14.04 -10.21
CA PRO A 239 16.88 -15.42 -9.97
C PRO A 239 15.75 -16.45 -10.09
N ILE A 240 14.55 -16.10 -9.65
CA ILE A 240 13.36 -16.95 -9.70
C ILE A 240 12.94 -17.31 -11.15
N ALA A 241 13.30 -16.49 -12.15
CA ALA A 241 12.97 -16.73 -13.56
C ALA A 241 14.01 -17.57 -14.30
N TYR A 242 15.23 -17.69 -13.81
CA TYR A 242 16.34 -18.27 -14.56
C TYR A 242 16.08 -19.69 -15.04
N ASN A 243 15.51 -20.57 -14.20
CA ASN A 243 15.21 -21.94 -14.61
C ASN A 243 14.25 -21.97 -15.79
N ASN A 244 13.15 -21.22 -15.71
CA ASN A 244 12.12 -21.22 -16.75
C ASN A 244 12.62 -20.51 -18.02
N MET A 245 13.46 -19.47 -17.90
CA MET A 245 14.15 -18.85 -19.03
C MET A 245 15.08 -19.85 -19.74
N GLY A 246 15.82 -20.65 -18.98
CA GLY A 246 16.65 -21.71 -19.53
C GLY A 246 15.86 -22.75 -20.30
N ILE A 247 14.75 -23.20 -19.73
CA ILE A 247 13.84 -24.15 -20.41
C ILE A 247 13.23 -23.54 -21.67
N LEU A 248 12.81 -22.28 -21.63
CA LEU A 248 12.30 -21.55 -22.78
C LEU A 248 13.33 -21.54 -23.92
N CYS A 249 14.56 -21.15 -23.61
CA CYS A 249 15.67 -21.12 -24.59
C CYS A 249 15.96 -22.50 -25.18
N LEU A 250 15.89 -23.57 -24.39
CA LEU A 250 16.02 -24.95 -24.90
C LEU A 250 14.93 -25.29 -25.89
N LEU A 251 13.69 -25.01 -25.57
CA LEU A 251 12.53 -25.29 -26.42
C LEU A 251 12.54 -24.48 -27.72
N GLU A 252 13.17 -23.31 -27.71
CA GLU A 252 13.39 -22.46 -28.88
C GLU A 252 14.63 -22.85 -29.70
N GLY A 253 15.41 -23.84 -29.24
CA GLY A 253 16.64 -24.28 -29.89
C GLY A 253 17.87 -23.41 -29.63
N ASN A 254 17.80 -22.46 -28.72
CA ASN A 254 18.93 -21.60 -28.36
C ASN A 254 19.73 -22.17 -27.17
N ARG A 255 20.59 -23.14 -27.49
CA ARG A 255 21.32 -23.91 -26.51
C ARG A 255 22.30 -23.09 -25.66
N ASP A 256 23.03 -22.14 -26.28
CA ASP A 256 24.02 -21.31 -25.59
C ASP A 256 23.36 -20.43 -24.51
N LYS A 257 22.25 -19.77 -24.85
CA LYS A 257 21.50 -18.98 -23.86
C LYS A 257 20.85 -19.84 -22.78
N ALA A 258 20.40 -21.03 -23.15
CA ALA A 258 19.82 -21.96 -22.19
C ALA A 258 20.85 -22.39 -21.14
N GLU A 259 22.08 -22.71 -21.55
CA GLU A 259 23.17 -23.09 -20.65
C GLU A 259 23.50 -21.97 -19.68
N VAL A 260 23.56 -20.72 -20.14
CA VAL A 260 23.77 -19.56 -19.28
C VAL A 260 22.70 -19.44 -18.21
N TYR A 261 21.41 -19.43 -18.58
CA TYR A 261 20.32 -19.30 -17.62
C TYR A 261 20.23 -20.48 -16.65
N LEU A 262 20.43 -21.72 -17.14
CA LEU A 262 20.42 -22.91 -16.29
C LEU A 262 21.62 -22.92 -15.33
N THR A 263 22.78 -22.44 -15.74
CA THR A 263 23.94 -22.29 -14.85
C THR A 263 23.63 -21.26 -13.75
N MET A 264 23.02 -20.12 -14.08
CA MET A 264 22.60 -19.12 -13.10
C MET A 264 21.55 -19.72 -12.13
N ALA A 265 20.59 -20.49 -12.62
CA ALA A 265 19.59 -21.14 -11.79
C ALA A 265 20.22 -22.23 -10.88
N ALA A 266 21.15 -23.03 -11.40
CA ALA A 266 21.86 -24.05 -10.64
C ALA A 266 22.70 -23.42 -9.51
N ALA A 267 23.32 -22.27 -9.75
CA ALA A 267 24.05 -21.51 -8.73
C ALA A 267 23.17 -21.05 -7.56
N THR A 268 21.85 -20.93 -7.78
CA THR A 268 20.87 -20.64 -6.70
C THR A 268 20.29 -21.91 -6.05
N GLY A 269 20.77 -23.09 -6.40
CA GLY A 269 20.37 -24.36 -5.80
C GLY A 269 19.13 -25.01 -6.43
N VAL A 270 18.72 -24.59 -7.64
CA VAL A 270 17.55 -25.17 -8.33
C VAL A 270 17.92 -26.55 -8.92
N GLU A 271 17.44 -27.64 -8.28
CA GLU A 271 17.75 -29.01 -8.69
C GLU A 271 17.36 -29.34 -10.14
N GLN A 272 16.24 -28.80 -10.61
CA GLN A 272 15.78 -28.99 -11.98
C GLN A 272 16.79 -28.43 -13.00
N ALA A 273 17.39 -27.29 -12.70
CA ALA A 273 18.39 -26.68 -13.55
C ALA A 273 19.69 -27.50 -13.57
N ILE A 274 20.09 -28.08 -12.44
CA ILE A 274 21.26 -28.96 -12.34
C ILE A 274 21.05 -30.19 -13.24
N LYS A 275 19.91 -30.86 -13.12
CA LYS A 275 19.56 -32.01 -13.95
C LYS A 275 19.49 -31.70 -15.45
N ALA A 276 18.94 -30.50 -15.78
CA ALA A 276 18.88 -30.05 -17.17
C ALA A 276 20.27 -29.82 -17.77
N LEU A 277 21.19 -29.22 -17.00
CA LEU A 277 22.59 -29.02 -17.42
C LEU A 277 23.34 -30.37 -17.63
N GLU A 278 23.14 -31.33 -16.75
CA GLU A 278 23.70 -32.69 -16.92
C GLU A 278 23.24 -33.35 -18.21
N GLN A 279 21.94 -33.22 -18.52
CA GLN A 279 21.37 -33.77 -19.76
C GLN A 279 21.91 -33.05 -21.03
N LEU A 280 22.19 -31.75 -20.93
CA LEU A 280 22.80 -31.00 -22.03
C LEU A 280 24.22 -31.49 -22.34
N LYS A 281 25.02 -31.81 -21.33
CA LYS A 281 26.40 -32.29 -21.46
C LYS A 281 26.50 -33.72 -22.01
N ILE A 282 25.47 -34.56 -21.82
CA ILE A 282 25.46 -35.94 -22.31
C ILE A 282 25.12 -35.99 -23.81
N LYS A 283 24.53 -34.96 -24.38
CA LYS A 283 24.13 -34.92 -25.80
C LYS A 283 25.13 -34.22 -26.72
N ASP A 284 26.25 -33.80 -26.18
CA ASP A 284 27.48 -33.40 -26.92
C ASP A 284 28.42 -34.59 -27.07
#